data_f28675d88f62bb44fe1c0d191cb357d9
#
_entry.id   f28675d88f62bb44fe1c0d191cb357d9
#
_cell.length_a   1.000
_cell.length_b   1.000
_cell.length_c   1.000
_cell.angle_alpha   90.00
_cell.angle_beta   90.00
_cell.angle_gamma   90.00
#
_symmetry.space_group_name_H-M   'P 1'
#
loop_
_entity.id
_entity.type
_entity.pdbx_description
1 polymer ?
#
loop_
_entity_poly.entity_id
_entity_poly.type
_entity_poly.pdbx_seq_one_letter_code
_entity_poly.pdbx_strand_id
1 'polypeptide(L)'
;GMAPIRKAGKLPRPAASVSYALEYGTAEIEMSDDLEAGTRVLLVDDILATGGTLRAGQHLLDELGLQLAGTAVLMELVELQGRAVCGPVHSVFRV
;
A
#
# COMPACT_ATOMS: atom_id res chain seq x y z
N GLY A 1 -11.78 6.30 10.43
CA GLY A 1 -10.45 6.39 11.02
C GLY A 1 -9.34 6.10 10.02
N MET A 2 -8.13 6.21 10.48
CA MET A 2 -6.95 6.06 9.64
C MET A 2 -5.94 5.15 10.34
N ALA A 3 -5.41 4.17 9.58
CA ALA A 3 -4.40 3.26 10.10
C ALA A 3 -3.15 3.40 9.22
N PRO A 4 -2.02 3.85 9.78
CA PRO A 4 -0.82 4.04 8.98
C PRO A 4 -0.11 2.73 8.67
N ILE A 5 0.43 2.64 7.45
CA ILE A 5 1.38 1.60 7.06
C ILE A 5 2.76 2.24 7.07
N ARG A 6 3.73 1.60 7.70
CA ARG A 6 5.06 2.14 7.91
C ARG A 6 6.12 1.20 7.40
N LYS A 7 7.33 1.72 7.18
CA LYS A 7 8.48 0.88 6.94
C LYS A 7 8.76 0.04 8.18
N ALA A 8 9.24 -1.19 7.97
CA ALA A 8 9.50 -2.12 9.06
C ALA A 8 10.42 -1.51 10.12
N GLY A 9 10.13 -1.82 11.38
CA GLY A 9 10.86 -1.31 12.53
C GLY A 9 10.35 0.03 13.06
N LYS A 10 9.34 0.61 12.42
CA LYS A 10 8.75 1.88 12.85
C LYS A 10 7.55 1.73 13.78
N LEU A 11 6.93 0.55 13.81
CA LEU A 11 5.78 0.28 14.65
C LEU A 11 6.19 -0.58 15.84
N PRO A 12 5.68 -0.29 17.04
CA PRO A 12 6.00 -1.10 18.23
C PRO A 12 5.38 -2.49 18.20
N ARG A 13 4.25 -2.66 17.51
CA ARG A 13 3.53 -3.94 17.43
C ARG A 13 2.95 -4.14 16.04
N PRO A 14 3.78 -4.49 15.06
CA PRO A 14 3.24 -4.77 13.73
C PRO A 14 2.47 -6.09 13.74
N ALA A 15 1.27 -6.11 13.15
CA ALA A 15 0.49 -7.32 12.97
C ALA A 15 0.99 -8.14 11.79
N ALA A 16 1.47 -7.48 10.76
CA ALA A 16 1.99 -8.10 9.56
C ALA A 16 2.99 -7.18 8.88
N SER A 17 3.88 -7.76 8.10
CA SER A 17 4.82 -7.01 7.28
C SER A 17 5.00 -7.68 5.93
N VAL A 18 5.30 -6.89 4.90
CA VAL A 18 5.50 -7.38 3.53
C VAL A 18 6.75 -6.73 2.95
N SER A 19 7.62 -7.56 2.38
CA SER A 19 8.80 -7.09 1.65
C SER A 19 8.43 -6.82 0.20
N TYR A 20 9.00 -5.77 -0.39
CA TYR A 20 8.77 -5.45 -1.79
C TYR A 20 10.05 -4.92 -2.43
N ALA A 21 10.15 -5.13 -3.76
CA ALA A 21 11.31 -4.72 -4.51
C ALA A 21 11.27 -3.22 -4.81
N LEU A 22 12.41 -2.57 -4.65
CA LEU A 22 12.64 -1.19 -5.04
C LEU A 22 13.73 -1.15 -6.10
N GLU A 23 13.88 0.02 -6.74
CA GLU A 23 14.97 0.28 -7.69
C GLU A 23 16.35 0.00 -7.09
N TYR A 24 16.51 0.26 -5.81
CA TYR A 24 17.78 0.18 -5.09
C TYR A 24 17.87 -1.02 -4.15
N GLY A 25 16.97 -1.98 -4.28
CA GLY A 25 16.96 -3.13 -3.40
C GLY A 25 15.54 -3.54 -2.99
N THR A 26 15.38 -3.89 -1.72
CA THR A 26 14.08 -4.27 -1.17
C THR A 26 13.74 -3.39 0.02
N ALA A 27 12.45 -3.20 0.25
CA ALA A 27 11.94 -2.56 1.45
C ALA A 27 10.87 -3.44 2.07
N GLU A 28 10.57 -3.19 3.31
CA GLU A 28 9.56 -3.91 4.05
C GLU A 28 8.60 -2.91 4.67
N ILE A 29 7.30 -3.18 4.58
CA ILE A 29 6.26 -2.37 5.19
C ILE A 29 5.50 -3.17 6.22
N GLU A 30 4.92 -2.50 7.19
CA GLU A 30 4.21 -3.12 8.29
C GLU A 30 3.05 -2.23 8.75
N MET A 31 2.07 -2.86 9.39
CA MET A 31 0.87 -2.19 9.89
C MET A 31 0.52 -2.82 11.23
N SER A 32 0.08 -1.99 12.18
CA SER A 32 -0.41 -2.50 13.46
C SER A 32 -1.84 -3.05 13.31
N ASP A 33 -2.20 -3.96 14.22
CA ASP A 33 -3.49 -4.67 14.18
C ASP A 33 -4.56 -3.86 14.92
N ASP A 34 -4.89 -2.69 14.38
CA ASP A 34 -5.89 -1.81 14.97
C ASP A 34 -7.28 -1.96 14.36
N LEU A 35 -7.41 -2.79 13.33
CA LEU A 35 -8.66 -2.98 12.61
C LEU A 35 -9.12 -4.42 12.70
N GLU A 36 -10.42 -4.60 12.84
CA GLU A 36 -11.01 -5.94 12.84
C GLU A 36 -10.96 -6.56 11.44
N ALA A 37 -10.77 -7.87 11.39
CA ALA A 37 -10.82 -8.60 10.13
C ALA A 37 -12.16 -8.36 9.43
N GLY A 38 -12.14 -8.23 8.12
CA GLY A 38 -13.33 -7.94 7.32
C GLY A 38 -13.62 -6.46 7.15
N THR A 39 -12.93 -5.58 7.87
CA THR A 39 -13.07 -4.13 7.70
C THR A 39 -12.72 -3.72 6.27
N ARG A 40 -13.57 -2.89 5.66
CA ARG A 40 -13.30 -2.34 4.33
C ARG A 40 -12.41 -1.11 4.46
N VAL A 41 -11.33 -1.08 3.70
CA VAL A 41 -10.36 0.01 3.77
C VAL A 41 -10.06 0.57 2.39
N LEU A 42 -9.77 1.86 2.35
CA LEU A 42 -9.25 2.54 1.16
C LEU A 42 -7.74 2.72 1.36
N LEU A 43 -6.97 2.18 0.43
CA LEU A 43 -5.51 2.32 0.45
C LEU A 43 -5.14 3.62 -0.24
N VAL A 44 -4.42 4.50 0.47
CA VAL A 44 -4.09 5.84 -0.01
C VAL A 44 -2.60 6.07 0.08
N ASP A 45 -2.03 6.67 -0.97
CA ASP A 45 -0.64 7.09 -0.98
C ASP A 45 -0.54 8.43 -1.71
N ASP A 46 0.61 9.07 -1.61
CA ASP A 46 0.85 10.36 -2.28
C ASP A 46 1.16 10.17 -3.77
N ILE A 47 1.91 9.13 -4.13
CA ILE A 47 2.37 8.96 -5.50
C ILE A 47 2.31 7.49 -5.93
N LEU A 48 1.88 7.27 -7.17
CA LEU A 48 2.00 5.99 -7.84
C LEU A 48 3.16 6.09 -8.84
N ALA A 49 4.27 5.47 -8.51
CA ALA A 49 5.43 5.35 -9.39
C ALA A 49 5.42 3.99 -10.07
N THR A 50 6.20 3.05 -9.59
CA THR A 50 6.29 1.70 -10.17
C THR A 50 5.16 0.77 -9.71
N GLY A 51 4.45 1.12 -8.65
CA GLY A 51 3.35 0.33 -8.11
C GLY A 51 3.76 -0.67 -7.02
N GLY A 52 5.06 -0.79 -6.73
CA GLY A 52 5.54 -1.77 -5.76
C GLY A 52 5.04 -1.51 -4.34
N THR A 53 5.04 -0.26 -3.91
CA THR A 53 4.58 0.12 -2.57
C THR A 53 3.09 -0.17 -2.40
N LEU A 54 2.27 0.20 -3.39
CA LEU A 54 0.83 -0.06 -3.33
C LEU A 54 0.53 -1.55 -3.40
N ARG A 55 1.26 -2.28 -4.23
CA ARG A 55 1.11 -3.74 -4.31
C ARG A 55 1.43 -4.39 -2.97
N ALA A 56 2.51 -3.98 -2.32
CA ALA A 56 2.88 -4.47 -0.99
C ALA A 56 1.81 -4.13 0.03
N GLY A 57 1.24 -2.92 -0.03
CA GLY A 57 0.14 -2.51 0.83
C GLY A 57 -1.10 -3.38 0.66
N GLN A 58 -1.44 -3.72 -0.58
CA GLN A 58 -2.57 -4.61 -0.88
C GLN A 58 -2.34 -6.00 -0.28
N HIS A 59 -1.14 -6.55 -0.41
CA HIS A 59 -0.79 -7.84 0.18
C HIS A 59 -0.89 -7.80 1.71
N LEU A 60 -0.45 -6.71 2.31
CA LEU A 60 -0.50 -6.53 3.75
C LEU A 60 -1.95 -6.54 4.25
N LEU A 61 -2.84 -5.84 3.57
CA LEU A 61 -4.26 -5.83 3.91
C LEU A 61 -4.87 -7.24 3.80
N ASP A 62 -4.49 -7.98 2.77
CA ASP A 62 -4.95 -9.35 2.58
C ASP A 62 -4.51 -10.26 3.72
N GLU A 63 -3.25 -10.17 4.15
CA GLU A 63 -2.73 -10.94 5.28
C GLU A 63 -3.47 -10.65 6.57
N LEU A 64 -3.91 -9.41 6.76
CA LEU A 64 -4.66 -9.00 7.96
C LEU A 64 -6.15 -9.32 7.87
N GLY A 65 -6.60 -9.89 6.77
CA GLY A 65 -8.01 -10.21 6.57
C GLY A 65 -8.88 -8.98 6.33
N LEU A 66 -8.31 -7.88 5.91
CA LEU A 66 -9.03 -6.65 5.58
C LEU A 66 -9.50 -6.69 4.13
N GLN A 67 -10.57 -5.96 3.84
CA GLN A 67 -11.11 -5.87 2.49
C GLN A 67 -10.69 -4.56 1.83
N LEU A 68 -10.02 -4.65 0.70
CA LEU A 68 -9.63 -3.47 -0.06
C LEU A 68 -10.84 -2.92 -0.80
N ALA A 69 -11.30 -1.74 -0.39
CA ALA A 69 -12.41 -1.06 -1.05
C ALA A 69 -11.97 -0.30 -2.29
N GLY A 70 -10.72 0.11 -2.33
CA GLY A 70 -10.15 0.82 -3.46
C GLY A 70 -8.75 1.32 -3.14
N THR A 71 -8.09 1.87 -4.15
CA THR A 71 -6.75 2.43 -4.04
C THR A 71 -6.76 3.83 -4.65
N ALA A 72 -6.22 4.80 -3.94
CA ALA A 72 -6.18 6.19 -4.40
C ALA A 72 -4.80 6.80 -4.16
N VAL A 73 -4.37 7.65 -5.08
CA VAL A 73 -3.13 8.40 -4.96
C VAL A 73 -3.36 9.84 -5.37
N LEU A 74 -2.52 10.75 -4.88
CA LEU A 74 -2.56 12.13 -5.31
C LEU A 74 -2.00 12.26 -6.73
N MET A 75 -0.86 11.68 -7.02
CA MET A 75 -0.16 11.81 -8.30
C MET A 75 0.20 10.44 -8.87
N GLU A 76 -0.01 10.28 -10.17
CA GLU A 76 0.37 9.07 -10.89
C GLU A 76 1.39 9.41 -11.97
N LEU A 77 2.56 8.74 -11.90
CA LEU A 77 3.58 8.83 -12.94
C LEU A 77 3.27 7.80 -14.03
N VAL A 78 2.53 8.23 -15.04
CA VAL A 78 1.92 7.34 -16.04
C VAL A 78 2.96 6.52 -16.80
N GLU A 79 4.11 7.10 -17.12
CA GLU A 79 5.17 6.42 -17.86
C GLU A 79 5.74 5.19 -17.16
N LEU A 80 5.66 5.15 -15.84
CA LEU A 80 6.17 4.01 -15.07
C LEU A 80 5.21 2.84 -15.02
N GLN A 81 3.99 3.01 -15.54
CA GLN A 81 3.00 1.94 -15.68
C GLN A 81 2.73 1.20 -14.36
N GLY A 82 2.67 1.95 -13.26
CA GLY A 82 2.42 1.34 -11.94
C GLY A 82 1.12 0.55 -11.86
N ARG A 83 0.11 0.92 -12.65
CA ARG A 83 -1.17 0.18 -12.69
C ARG A 83 -1.01 -1.27 -13.16
N ALA A 84 0.02 -1.57 -13.94
CA ALA A 84 0.31 -2.94 -14.34
C ALA A 84 0.73 -3.82 -13.17
N VAL A 85 1.24 -3.20 -12.10
CA VAL A 85 1.69 -3.89 -10.88
C VAL A 85 0.61 -3.90 -9.80
N CYS A 86 0.02 -2.75 -9.50
CA CYS A 86 -0.94 -2.63 -8.38
C CYS A 86 -2.41 -2.69 -8.80
N GLY A 87 -2.70 -2.69 -10.09
CA GLY A 87 -4.08 -2.72 -10.57
C GLY A 87 -4.73 -1.33 -10.59
N PRO A 88 -6.07 -1.27 -10.67
CA PRO A 88 -6.77 0.00 -10.81
C PRO A 88 -6.53 0.94 -9.63
N VAL A 89 -6.32 2.22 -9.93
CA VAL A 89 -6.05 3.27 -8.96
C VAL A 89 -6.84 4.50 -9.36
N HIS A 90 -7.40 5.19 -8.36
CA HIS A 90 -7.96 6.52 -8.57
C HIS A 90 -6.87 7.55 -8.31
N SER A 91 -6.49 8.32 -9.32
CA SER A 91 -5.45 9.35 -9.20
C SER A 91 -6.04 10.73 -9.41
N VAL A 92 -5.61 11.70 -8.59
CA VAL A 92 -6.06 13.08 -8.73
C VAL A 92 -5.33 13.76 -9.90
N PHE A 93 -4.01 13.56 -9.97
CA PHE A 93 -3.18 14.08 -11.05
C PHE A 93 -2.47 12.96 -11.77
N ARG A 94 -2.39 13.04 -13.08
CA ARG A 94 -1.64 12.08 -13.91
C ARG A 94 -0.59 12.86 -14.71
N VAL A 95 0.64 12.44 -14.55
CA VAL A 95 1.79 13.14 -15.15
C VAL A 95 2.60 12.22 -16.04
#